data_1a175e1550dcf3a2ba18754b97f85ab5
#
_entry.id   1a175e1550dcf3a2ba18754b97f85ab5
#
_cell.length_a   1.000
_cell.length_b   1.000
_cell.length_c   1.000
_cell.angle_alpha   90.00
_cell.angle_beta   90.00
_cell.angle_gamma   90.00
#
_symmetry.space_group_name_H-M   'P 1'
#
loop_
_entity.id
_entity.type
_entity.pdbx_description
1 polymer ?
#
loop_
_entity_poly.entity_id
_entity_poly.type
_entity_poly.pdbx_seq_one_letter_code
_entity_poly.pdbx_strand_id
1 'polypeptide(L)'
;GNKFMKVHDKIVEKLNDPLGKGLVLLHGVPGTGKTSYIRHLCKEIKKEIIFLPPFLAENIAGPDFIPFLLDHTNSILIIEDAEKVVLDREGDGSNRQSVANLLNMTDGILSDCLSIQIVATFNTTRERIDKALLRKGRLIAEWKFEALDVDHSNRLLKTLGKEYVTDEPMILTDIYNLEEELNVVQKDLGKIGFKNY
;
A
#
# COMPACT_ATOMS: atom_id res chain seq x y z
N GLY A 1 -10.38 -12.48 -8.83
CA GLY A 1 -9.85 -13.65 -8.24
C GLY A 1 -8.54 -14.21 -8.74
N ASN A 2 -8.50 -14.99 -9.82
CA ASN A 2 -7.31 -15.77 -10.23
C ASN A 2 -6.07 -14.93 -10.58
N LYS A 3 -6.23 -13.71 -11.09
CA LYS A 3 -5.09 -12.83 -11.41
C LYS A 3 -4.36 -12.36 -10.16
N PHE A 4 -5.10 -11.91 -9.16
CA PHE A 4 -4.52 -11.43 -7.91
C PHE A 4 -3.76 -12.54 -7.16
N MET A 5 -4.34 -13.74 -7.07
CA MET A 5 -3.67 -14.88 -6.42
C MET A 5 -2.32 -15.21 -7.05
N LYS A 6 -2.22 -15.21 -8.37
CA LYS A 6 -0.94 -15.42 -9.07
C LYS A 6 0.10 -14.35 -8.75
N VAL A 7 -0.33 -13.10 -8.61
CA VAL A 7 0.56 -11.99 -8.23
C VAL A 7 0.95 -12.14 -6.76
N HIS A 8 0.01 -12.49 -5.89
CA HIS A 8 0.25 -12.76 -4.48
C HIS A 8 1.27 -13.88 -4.28
N ASP A 9 1.09 -15.05 -4.92
CA ASP A 9 2.02 -16.19 -4.83
C ASP A 9 3.44 -15.77 -5.25
N LYS A 10 3.56 -15.00 -6.34
CA LYS A 10 4.84 -14.45 -6.78
C LYS A 10 5.45 -13.48 -5.76
N ILE A 11 4.64 -12.62 -5.14
CA ILE A 11 5.10 -11.69 -4.11
C ILE A 11 5.65 -12.48 -2.92
N VAL A 12 4.89 -13.44 -2.39
CA VAL A 12 5.30 -14.27 -1.25
C VAL A 12 6.58 -15.04 -1.55
N GLU A 13 6.66 -15.69 -2.72
CA GLU A 13 7.87 -16.40 -3.16
C GLU A 13 9.09 -15.49 -3.16
N LYS A 14 8.97 -14.33 -3.81
CA LYS A 14 10.09 -13.40 -3.97
C LYS A 14 10.48 -12.71 -2.67
N LEU A 15 9.52 -12.36 -1.82
CA LEU A 15 9.82 -11.75 -0.53
C LEU A 15 10.49 -12.74 0.44
N ASN A 16 10.22 -14.02 0.34
CA ASN A 16 10.88 -15.05 1.16
C ASN A 16 12.23 -15.51 0.59
N ASP A 17 12.68 -15.02 -0.57
CA ASP A 17 14.01 -15.30 -1.11
C ASP A 17 15.09 -14.67 -0.22
N PRO A 18 16.03 -15.47 0.36
CA PRO A 18 17.06 -14.96 1.29
C PRO A 18 17.99 -13.89 0.70
N LEU A 19 18.19 -13.91 -0.61
CA LEU A 19 19.00 -12.92 -1.34
C LEU A 19 18.13 -11.98 -2.16
N GLY A 20 16.83 -11.96 -1.85
CA GLY A 20 15.86 -11.15 -2.56
C GLY A 20 16.12 -9.67 -2.40
N LYS A 21 15.94 -8.92 -3.48
CA LYS A 21 15.97 -7.47 -3.53
C LYS A 21 14.87 -6.95 -4.45
N GLY A 22 14.54 -5.68 -4.34
CA GLY A 22 13.55 -5.03 -5.21
C GLY A 22 12.35 -4.48 -4.47
N LEU A 23 11.36 -4.07 -5.25
CA LEU A 23 10.19 -3.32 -4.81
C LEU A 23 8.90 -4.07 -5.16
N VAL A 24 8.01 -4.22 -4.19
CA VAL A 24 6.58 -4.50 -4.41
C VAL A 24 5.82 -3.18 -4.33
N LEU A 25 5.09 -2.86 -5.37
CA LEU A 25 4.36 -1.62 -5.50
C LEU A 25 2.86 -1.88 -5.50
N LEU A 26 2.17 -1.36 -4.47
CA LEU A 26 0.74 -1.50 -4.28
C LEU A 26 0.09 -0.11 -4.39
N HIS A 27 -0.74 0.12 -5.41
CA HIS A 27 -1.31 1.46 -5.61
C HIS A 27 -2.83 1.40 -5.84
N GLY A 28 -3.48 2.55 -5.75
CA GLY A 28 -4.91 2.69 -5.95
C GLY A 28 -5.55 3.64 -4.95
N VAL A 29 -6.83 3.93 -5.14
CA VAL A 29 -7.55 4.87 -4.28
C VAL A 29 -7.58 4.42 -2.81
N PRO A 30 -7.72 5.34 -1.84
CA PRO A 30 -7.92 4.99 -0.45
C PRO A 30 -9.11 4.04 -0.24
N GLY A 31 -9.09 3.24 0.81
CA GLY A 31 -10.22 2.36 1.16
C GLY A 31 -10.35 1.07 0.35
N THR A 32 -9.47 0.80 -0.61
CA THR A 32 -9.51 -0.40 -1.48
C THR A 32 -8.82 -1.64 -0.88
N GLY A 33 -8.26 -1.55 0.33
CA GLY A 33 -7.71 -2.70 1.06
C GLY A 33 -6.20 -2.91 0.97
N LYS A 34 -5.40 -1.92 0.55
CA LYS A 34 -3.93 -2.01 0.50
C LYS A 34 -3.32 -2.40 1.84
N THR A 35 -3.65 -1.68 2.91
CA THR A 35 -3.20 -1.98 4.29
C THR A 35 -3.69 -3.35 4.78
N SER A 36 -4.92 -3.73 4.45
CA SER A 36 -5.46 -5.05 4.79
C SER A 36 -4.69 -6.17 4.10
N TYR A 37 -4.30 -5.95 2.85
CA TYR A 37 -3.44 -6.88 2.12
C TYR A 37 -2.04 -6.97 2.72
N ILE A 38 -1.42 -5.86 3.11
CA ILE A 38 -0.12 -5.89 3.81
C ILE A 38 -0.22 -6.73 5.09
N ARG A 39 -1.24 -6.52 5.91
CA ARG A 39 -1.44 -7.33 7.13
C ARG A 39 -1.59 -8.81 6.85
N HIS A 40 -2.23 -9.18 5.74
CA HIS A 40 -2.32 -10.56 5.29
C HIS A 40 -0.94 -11.07 4.83
N LEU A 41 -0.25 -10.32 3.99
CA LEU A 41 1.08 -10.64 3.46
C LEU A 41 2.11 -10.89 4.58
N CYS A 42 2.10 -10.05 5.63
CA CYS A 42 3.02 -10.19 6.78
C CYS A 42 2.91 -11.55 7.48
N LYS A 43 1.78 -12.25 7.39
CA LYS A 43 1.60 -13.58 8.00
C LYS A 43 2.31 -14.69 7.24
N GLU A 44 2.63 -14.47 5.97
CA GLU A 44 3.26 -15.45 5.09
C GLU A 44 4.76 -15.18 4.87
N ILE A 45 5.24 -14.04 5.35
CA ILE A 45 6.64 -13.66 5.28
C ILE A 45 7.40 -14.28 6.46
N LYS A 46 8.57 -14.87 6.15
CA LYS A 46 9.46 -15.53 7.12
C LYS A 46 10.65 -14.66 7.53
N LYS A 47 10.83 -13.51 6.89
CA LYS A 47 11.86 -12.54 7.18
C LYS A 47 11.43 -11.54 8.24
N GLU A 48 12.38 -10.83 8.80
CA GLU A 48 12.11 -9.65 9.62
C GLU A 48 11.36 -8.60 8.81
N ILE A 49 10.34 -8.01 9.41
CA ILE A 49 9.52 -6.96 8.80
C ILE A 49 9.69 -5.69 9.61
N ILE A 50 10.06 -4.62 8.95
CA ILE A 50 10.26 -3.30 9.53
C ILE A 50 9.28 -2.33 8.91
N PHE A 51 8.39 -1.78 9.71
CA PHE A 51 7.49 -0.71 9.28
C PHE A 51 8.22 0.63 9.36
N LEU A 52 8.38 1.27 8.22
CA LEU A 52 9.08 2.52 8.08
C LEU A 52 8.10 3.66 7.80
N PRO A 53 7.96 4.63 8.72
CA PRO A 53 7.17 5.82 8.45
C PRO A 53 7.68 6.60 7.23
N PRO A 54 6.81 7.21 6.40
CA PRO A 54 7.22 7.90 5.18
C PRO A 54 8.32 8.94 5.37
N PHE A 55 8.29 9.71 6.47
CA PHE A 55 9.30 10.73 6.75
C PHE A 55 10.71 10.17 6.98
N LEU A 56 10.83 8.93 7.48
CA LEU A 56 12.12 8.24 7.58
C LEU A 56 12.57 7.67 6.24
N ALA A 57 11.63 7.28 5.39
CA ALA A 57 11.93 6.77 4.06
C ALA A 57 12.60 7.83 3.14
N GLU A 58 12.36 9.11 3.38
CA GLU A 58 13.04 10.21 2.68
C GLU A 58 14.57 10.17 2.85
N ASN A 59 15.04 9.71 4.02
CA ASN A 59 16.45 9.66 4.37
C ASN A 59 17.01 8.24 4.52
N ILE A 60 16.35 7.24 3.93
CA ILE A 60 16.68 5.81 4.10
C ILE A 60 18.13 5.47 3.69
N ALA A 61 18.70 6.18 2.72
CA ALA A 61 20.09 6.03 2.29
C ALA A 61 21.03 7.03 2.99
N GLY A 62 20.57 7.75 4.01
CA GLY A 62 21.38 8.67 4.79
C GLY A 62 22.38 7.95 5.71
N PRO A 63 23.50 8.59 6.04
CA PRO A 63 24.56 7.98 6.84
C PRO A 63 24.08 7.53 8.23
N ASP A 64 23.11 8.20 8.80
CA ASP A 64 22.56 7.86 10.12
C ASP A 64 21.66 6.61 10.08
N PHE A 65 21.08 6.29 8.94
CA PHE A 65 20.18 5.15 8.77
C PHE A 65 20.88 3.88 8.28
N ILE A 66 22.01 4.03 7.58
CA ILE A 66 22.78 2.88 7.05
C ILE A 66 23.21 1.90 8.15
N PRO A 67 23.73 2.31 9.34
CA PRO A 67 24.07 1.38 10.41
C PRO A 67 22.87 0.53 10.85
N PHE A 68 21.70 1.14 11.01
CA PHE A 68 20.48 0.40 11.32
C PHE A 68 20.15 -0.65 10.26
N LEU A 69 20.28 -0.33 8.97
CA LEU A 69 20.01 -1.27 7.90
C LEU A 69 21.05 -2.42 7.85
N LEU A 70 22.29 -2.16 8.23
CA LEU A 70 23.34 -3.19 8.32
C LEU A 70 23.05 -4.21 9.42
N ASP A 71 22.47 -3.76 10.53
CA ASP A 71 22.04 -4.65 11.62
C ASP A 71 20.77 -5.45 11.26
N HIS A 72 20.03 -5.02 10.24
CA HIS A 72 18.77 -5.61 9.78
C HIS A 72 18.82 -6.06 8.32
N THR A 73 19.93 -6.68 7.90
CA THR A 73 20.05 -7.25 6.55
C THR A 73 19.04 -8.37 6.33
N ASN A 74 18.71 -8.62 5.06
CA ASN A 74 17.73 -9.65 4.67
C ASN A 74 16.33 -9.42 5.28
N SER A 75 15.96 -8.18 5.52
CA SER A 75 14.65 -7.76 6.03
C SER A 75 13.74 -7.21 4.92
N ILE A 76 12.50 -6.96 5.27
CA ILE A 76 11.51 -6.32 4.40
C ILE A 76 11.09 -5.00 5.04
N LEU A 77 11.28 -3.91 4.31
CA LEU A 77 10.79 -2.60 4.71
C LEU A 77 9.40 -2.37 4.14
N ILE A 78 8.45 -2.05 5.01
CA ILE A 78 7.09 -1.66 4.61
C ILE A 78 6.92 -0.16 4.77
N ILE A 79 6.56 0.52 3.69
CA ILE A 79 6.32 1.96 3.65
C ILE A 79 4.87 2.17 3.19
N GLU A 80 3.99 2.53 4.12
CA GLU A 80 2.62 2.88 3.78
C GLU A 80 2.52 4.36 3.42
N ASP A 81 1.61 4.69 2.49
CA ASP A 81 1.34 6.05 2.02
C ASP A 81 2.61 6.78 1.53
N ALA A 82 3.42 6.03 0.75
CA ALA A 82 4.72 6.49 0.24
C ALA A 82 4.61 7.59 -0.82
N GLU A 83 3.42 8.03 -1.18
CA GLU A 83 3.22 9.13 -2.14
C GLU A 83 3.91 10.42 -1.71
N LYS A 84 4.03 10.66 -0.40
CA LYS A 84 4.74 11.84 0.12
C LYS A 84 6.24 11.82 -0.18
N VAL A 85 6.78 10.61 -0.34
CA VAL A 85 8.20 10.35 -0.62
C VAL A 85 8.50 10.39 -2.12
N VAL A 86 7.51 10.06 -2.96
CA VAL A 86 7.73 9.69 -4.38
C VAL A 86 6.95 10.56 -5.38
N LEU A 87 5.93 11.30 -4.94
CA LEU A 87 5.20 12.18 -5.85
C LEU A 87 6.08 13.34 -6.29
N ASP A 88 6.26 13.44 -7.60
CA ASP A 88 6.90 14.58 -8.23
C ASP A 88 6.04 15.85 -8.00
N ARG A 89 6.40 16.64 -6.98
CA ARG A 89 5.86 17.98 -6.82
C ARG A 89 6.67 18.87 -7.75
N GLU A 90 6.05 19.38 -8.78
CA GLU A 90 6.66 20.30 -9.71
C GLU A 90 7.41 21.41 -8.94
N GLY A 91 8.73 21.36 -9.00
CA GLY A 91 9.62 22.41 -8.49
C GLY A 91 10.36 22.14 -7.18
N ASP A 92 10.13 21.05 -6.46
CA ASP A 92 10.87 20.76 -5.21
C ASP A 92 11.90 19.63 -5.43
N GLY A 93 13.18 20.00 -5.38
CA GLY A 93 14.29 19.04 -5.56
C GLY A 93 14.40 17.95 -4.50
N SER A 94 13.65 18.07 -3.38
CA SER A 94 13.66 17.11 -2.27
C SER A 94 13.11 15.74 -2.68
N ASN A 95 12.10 15.70 -3.54
CA ASN A 95 11.49 14.43 -3.98
C ASN A 95 12.39 13.61 -4.90
N ARG A 96 13.26 14.25 -5.70
CA ARG A 96 14.24 13.53 -6.53
C ARG A 96 15.24 12.75 -5.68
N GLN A 97 15.62 13.31 -4.53
CA GLN A 97 16.55 12.64 -3.61
C GLN A 97 15.88 11.43 -2.95
N SER A 98 14.62 11.55 -2.52
CA SER A 98 13.87 10.46 -1.91
C SER A 98 13.66 9.29 -2.87
N VAL A 99 13.31 9.57 -4.13
CA VAL A 99 13.22 8.56 -5.20
C VAL A 99 14.59 7.92 -5.42
N ALA A 100 15.66 8.71 -5.51
CA ALA A 100 17.02 8.19 -5.69
C ALA A 100 17.44 7.29 -4.51
N ASN A 101 17.08 7.65 -3.29
CA ASN A 101 17.34 6.86 -2.09
C ASN A 101 16.63 5.51 -2.14
N LEU A 102 15.35 5.47 -2.49
CA LEU A 102 14.59 4.23 -2.69
C LEU A 102 15.19 3.38 -3.83
N LEU A 103 15.61 4.03 -4.92
CA LEU A 103 16.25 3.33 -6.04
C LEU A 103 17.58 2.67 -5.64
N ASN A 104 18.39 3.36 -4.86
CA ASN A 104 19.64 2.82 -4.36
C ASN A 104 19.45 1.61 -3.44
N MET A 105 18.34 1.60 -2.69
CA MET A 105 17.97 0.47 -1.82
C MET A 105 17.43 -0.73 -2.59
N THR A 106 16.85 -0.53 -3.78
CA THR A 106 16.22 -1.61 -4.56
C THR A 106 17.08 -2.16 -5.69
N ASP A 107 18.07 -1.38 -6.17
CA ASP A 107 18.88 -1.73 -7.34
C ASP A 107 20.23 -0.96 -7.34
N GLY A 108 20.94 -0.97 -6.24
CA GLY A 108 22.24 -0.33 -6.10
C GLY A 108 23.21 -1.22 -5.34
N ILE A 109 24.45 -0.76 -5.16
CA ILE A 109 25.46 -1.46 -4.36
C ILE A 109 24.96 -1.75 -2.94
N LEU A 110 24.22 -0.82 -2.34
CA LEU A 110 23.57 -1.03 -1.03
C LEU A 110 22.58 -2.18 -1.07
N SER A 111 21.78 -2.29 -2.13
CA SER A 111 20.83 -3.39 -2.32
C SER A 111 21.54 -4.75 -2.32
N ASP A 112 22.70 -4.85 -2.98
CA ASP A 112 23.47 -6.08 -3.04
C ASP A 112 24.07 -6.47 -1.69
N CYS A 113 24.48 -5.47 -0.88
CA CYS A 113 25.04 -5.70 0.44
C CYS A 113 24.00 -6.03 1.50
N LEU A 114 22.81 -5.41 1.42
CA LEU A 114 21.80 -5.47 2.47
C LEU A 114 20.76 -6.56 2.23
N SER A 115 20.52 -6.96 0.98
CA SER A 115 19.45 -7.90 0.57
C SER A 115 18.08 -7.48 1.13
N ILE A 116 17.80 -6.18 1.16
CA ILE A 116 16.56 -5.61 1.65
C ILE A 116 15.54 -5.49 0.51
N GLN A 117 14.33 -5.83 0.80
CA GLN A 117 13.19 -5.69 -0.11
C GLN A 117 12.22 -4.64 0.43
N ILE A 118 11.55 -3.93 -0.46
CA ILE A 118 10.61 -2.87 -0.06
C ILE A 118 9.22 -3.24 -0.53
N VAL A 119 8.22 -3.07 0.35
CA VAL A 119 6.80 -3.09 0.02
C VAL A 119 6.26 -1.69 0.25
N ALA A 120 5.82 -1.01 -0.81
CA ALA A 120 5.34 0.36 -0.70
C ALA A 120 3.89 0.48 -1.18
N THR A 121 3.07 1.24 -0.43
CA THR A 121 1.71 1.59 -0.86
C THR A 121 1.62 3.05 -1.28
N PHE A 122 0.75 3.31 -2.26
CA PHE A 122 0.49 4.64 -2.81
C PHE A 122 -1.01 4.86 -2.98
N ASN A 123 -1.51 5.98 -2.45
CA ASN A 123 -2.89 6.43 -2.64
C ASN A 123 -3.03 7.28 -3.91
N THR A 124 -2.43 6.81 -5.00
CA THR A 124 -2.38 7.54 -6.28
C THR A 124 -2.49 6.58 -7.46
N THR A 125 -2.60 7.15 -8.66
CA THR A 125 -2.57 6.38 -9.89
C THR A 125 -1.14 6.11 -10.35
N ARG A 126 -0.97 5.07 -11.16
CA ARG A 126 0.34 4.64 -11.68
C ARG A 126 1.10 5.73 -12.42
N GLU A 127 0.37 6.59 -13.13
CA GLU A 127 0.92 7.67 -13.96
C GLU A 127 1.65 8.74 -13.14
N ARG A 128 1.29 8.86 -11.86
CA ARG A 128 1.90 9.81 -10.91
C ARG A 128 3.10 9.23 -10.15
N ILE A 129 3.38 7.95 -10.31
CA ILE A 129 4.53 7.28 -9.70
C ILE A 129 5.73 7.44 -10.61
N ASP A 130 6.89 7.79 -10.03
CA ASP A 130 8.11 7.96 -10.81
C ASP A 130 8.44 6.70 -11.62
N LYS A 131 8.64 6.89 -12.93
CA LYS A 131 8.90 5.81 -13.89
C LYS A 131 10.17 5.02 -13.57
N ALA A 132 11.12 5.60 -12.85
CA ALA A 132 12.34 4.94 -12.46
C ALA A 132 12.09 3.76 -11.50
N LEU A 133 11.06 3.86 -10.62
CA LEU A 133 10.62 2.77 -9.73
C LEU A 133 9.96 1.61 -10.49
N LEU A 134 9.39 1.91 -11.65
CA LEU A 134 8.65 0.94 -12.48
C LEU A 134 9.53 0.15 -13.44
N ARG A 135 10.87 0.33 -13.42
CA ARG A 135 11.78 -0.37 -14.34
C ARG A 135 11.86 -1.85 -14.04
N LYS A 136 11.91 -2.65 -15.11
CA LYS A 136 12.19 -4.09 -15.03
C LYS A 136 13.54 -4.33 -14.33
N GLY A 137 13.58 -5.31 -13.42
CA GLY A 137 14.76 -5.63 -12.60
C GLY A 137 14.70 -5.05 -11.19
N ARG A 138 13.97 -3.93 -10.99
CA ARG A 138 13.73 -3.34 -9.67
C ARG A 138 12.40 -3.79 -9.08
N LEU A 139 11.40 -3.95 -9.95
CA LEU A 139 10.04 -4.26 -9.56
C LEU A 139 9.85 -5.78 -9.44
N ILE A 140 9.59 -6.24 -8.23
CA ILE A 140 9.18 -7.62 -7.94
C ILE A 140 7.77 -7.85 -8.48
N ALA A 141 6.85 -6.97 -8.10
CA ALA A 141 5.47 -6.98 -8.55
C ALA A 141 4.84 -5.60 -8.40
N GLU A 142 3.82 -5.37 -9.22
CA GLU A 142 2.94 -4.21 -9.14
C GLU A 142 1.50 -4.72 -9.07
N TRP A 143 0.69 -4.12 -8.18
CA TRP A 143 -0.74 -4.40 -8.13
C TRP A 143 -1.54 -3.13 -7.91
N LYS A 144 -2.55 -2.93 -8.76
CA LYS A 144 -3.53 -1.86 -8.62
C LYS A 144 -4.73 -2.36 -7.82
N PHE A 145 -5.00 -1.72 -6.70
CA PHE A 145 -6.19 -1.93 -5.92
C PHE A 145 -7.31 -1.02 -6.44
N GLU A 146 -8.41 -1.60 -6.82
CA GLU A 146 -9.59 -0.92 -7.36
C GLU A 146 -10.81 -1.22 -6.51
N ALA A 147 -11.88 -0.49 -6.71
CA ALA A 147 -13.18 -0.86 -6.19
C ALA A 147 -13.55 -2.27 -6.66
N LEU A 148 -14.26 -3.01 -5.84
CA LEU A 148 -14.85 -4.27 -6.25
C LEU A 148 -15.95 -3.99 -7.29
N ASP A 149 -15.98 -4.78 -8.35
CA ASP A 149 -17.11 -4.75 -9.29
C ASP A 149 -18.42 -5.12 -8.59
N VAL A 150 -19.54 -4.91 -9.25
CA VAL A 150 -20.88 -5.13 -8.71
C VAL A 150 -21.05 -6.54 -8.17
N ASP A 151 -20.60 -7.55 -8.91
CA ASP A 151 -20.76 -8.96 -8.51
C ASP A 151 -19.96 -9.29 -7.26
N HIS A 152 -18.70 -8.82 -7.18
CA HIS A 152 -17.85 -9.02 -6.01
C HIS A 152 -18.33 -8.21 -4.80
N SER A 153 -18.82 -6.99 -5.01
CA SER A 153 -19.41 -6.15 -3.97
C SER A 153 -20.62 -6.84 -3.35
N ASN A 154 -21.57 -7.28 -4.16
CA ASN A 154 -22.77 -7.96 -3.70
C ASN A 154 -22.48 -9.30 -3.02
N ARG A 155 -21.48 -10.04 -3.50
CA ARG A 155 -21.05 -11.28 -2.85
C ARG A 155 -20.46 -11.01 -1.47
N LEU A 156 -19.65 -9.96 -1.33
CA LEU A 156 -19.05 -9.58 -0.05
C LEU A 156 -20.12 -9.07 0.92
N LEU A 157 -21.04 -8.22 0.48
CA LEU A 157 -22.18 -7.73 1.27
C LEU A 157 -22.99 -8.91 1.84
N LYS A 158 -23.33 -9.88 0.98
CA LYS A 158 -24.02 -11.10 1.40
C LYS A 158 -23.23 -11.93 2.42
N THR A 159 -21.92 -12.05 2.22
CA THR A 159 -21.03 -12.78 3.15
C THR A 159 -20.97 -12.11 4.52
N LEU A 160 -21.05 -10.79 4.56
CA LEU A 160 -21.11 -9.99 5.79
C LEU A 160 -22.51 -9.93 6.43
N GLY A 161 -23.51 -10.58 5.84
CA GLY A 161 -24.89 -10.58 6.33
C GLY A 161 -25.63 -9.24 6.13
N LYS A 162 -25.14 -8.37 5.22
CA LYS A 162 -25.75 -7.09 4.95
C LYS A 162 -26.88 -7.27 3.91
N GLU A 163 -28.07 -6.73 4.21
CA GLU A 163 -29.26 -6.79 3.32
C GLU A 163 -29.24 -5.75 2.19
N TYR A 164 -28.07 -5.16 1.94
CA TYR A 164 -27.89 -4.15 0.88
C TYR A 164 -27.42 -4.81 -0.42
N VAL A 165 -27.94 -4.32 -1.55
CA VAL A 165 -27.53 -4.71 -2.91
C VAL A 165 -27.15 -3.45 -3.65
N THR A 166 -25.99 -3.46 -4.31
CA THR A 166 -25.50 -2.34 -5.13
C THR A 166 -25.59 -2.68 -6.60
N ASP A 167 -25.79 -1.64 -7.42
CA ASP A 167 -25.66 -1.68 -8.89
C ASP A 167 -24.39 -0.98 -9.39
N GLU A 168 -23.56 -0.44 -8.46
CA GLU A 168 -22.30 0.21 -8.75
C GLU A 168 -21.12 -0.50 -8.05
N PRO A 169 -19.89 -0.37 -8.59
CA PRO A 169 -18.67 -0.83 -7.91
C PRO A 169 -18.48 -0.13 -6.55
N MET A 170 -18.06 -0.87 -5.52
CA MET A 170 -17.83 -0.32 -4.18
C MET A 170 -16.39 -0.55 -3.70
N ILE A 171 -15.81 0.43 -2.99
CA ILE A 171 -14.57 0.22 -2.26
C ILE A 171 -14.83 -0.56 -0.95
N LEU A 172 -13.80 -1.25 -0.46
CA LEU A 172 -13.96 -2.10 0.73
C LEU A 172 -14.41 -1.32 1.96
N THR A 173 -13.90 -0.11 2.15
CA THR A 173 -14.28 0.75 3.28
C THR A 173 -15.78 1.02 3.30
N ASP A 174 -16.39 1.33 2.16
CA ASP A 174 -17.82 1.62 2.07
C ASP A 174 -18.67 0.36 2.38
N ILE A 175 -18.22 -0.80 1.89
CA ILE A 175 -18.88 -2.06 2.18
C ILE A 175 -18.88 -2.39 3.68
N TYR A 176 -17.73 -2.20 4.34
CA TYR A 176 -17.61 -2.51 5.77
C TYR A 176 -18.35 -1.51 6.66
N ASN A 177 -18.34 -0.22 6.31
CA ASN A 177 -18.90 0.87 7.14
C ASN A 177 -20.35 1.23 6.78
N LEU A 178 -20.97 0.53 5.84
CA LEU A 178 -22.32 0.83 5.33
C LEU A 178 -23.37 1.08 6.42
N GLU A 179 -23.33 0.34 7.53
CA GLU A 179 -24.29 0.48 8.64
C GLU A 179 -24.02 1.70 9.52
N GLU A 180 -22.76 2.12 9.64
CA GLU A 180 -22.39 3.29 10.42
C GLU A 180 -22.89 4.56 9.75
N GLU A 181 -22.78 4.67 8.42
CA GLU A 181 -23.30 5.81 7.66
C GLU A 181 -24.83 5.92 7.72
N LEU A 182 -25.54 4.80 7.58
CA LEU A 182 -27.00 4.77 7.69
C LEU A 182 -27.48 5.20 9.09
N ASN A 183 -26.76 4.82 10.15
CA ASN A 183 -27.08 5.21 11.52
C ASN A 183 -26.81 6.70 11.80
N VAL A 184 -25.81 7.30 11.17
CA VAL A 184 -25.52 8.73 11.30
C VAL A 184 -26.61 9.56 10.63
N VAL A 185 -27.02 9.21 9.41
CA VAL A 185 -28.09 9.89 8.66
C VAL A 185 -29.43 9.80 9.41
N GLN A 186 -29.77 8.67 10.02
CA GLN A 186 -30.98 8.53 10.82
C GLN A 186 -30.97 9.36 12.10
N LYS A 187 -29.81 9.55 12.74
CA LYS A 187 -29.71 10.42 13.94
C LYS A 187 -29.87 11.90 13.62
N ASP A 188 -29.40 12.35 12.45
CA ASP A 188 -29.53 13.75 12.03
C ASP A 188 -30.96 14.10 11.60
N LEU A 189 -31.72 13.15 11.05
CA LEU A 189 -33.15 13.36 10.71
C LEU A 189 -34.04 13.43 11.93
N GLY A 190 -33.62 13.02 13.11
CA GLY A 190 -34.40 12.98 14.35
C GLY A 190 -34.37 14.26 15.20
N LYS A 191 -33.67 15.33 14.84
CA LYS A 191 -33.46 16.53 15.68
C LYS A 191 -33.66 17.87 14.99
N ILE A 192 -34.56 17.97 14.02
CA ILE A 192 -35.00 19.28 13.54
C ILE A 192 -36.41 19.55 14.10
N GLY A 193 -36.45 19.99 15.36
CA GLY A 193 -37.64 20.52 16.00
C GLY A 193 -37.32 21.86 16.62
N PHE A 194 -37.60 22.97 15.95
CA PHE A 194 -37.63 24.29 16.57
C PHE A 194 -38.70 24.29 17.64
N LYS A 195 -38.31 24.41 18.92
CA LYS A 195 -39.25 24.82 19.97
C LYS A 195 -39.44 26.33 19.86
N ASN A 196 -40.60 26.74 19.40
CA ASN A 196 -41.06 28.13 19.54
C ASN A 196 -41.27 28.43 21.05
N TYR A 197 -40.62 29.46 21.52
CA TYR A 197 -41.03 30.21 22.72
C TYR A 197 -41.91 31.38 22.31
#